data_2efd89fa58b5381856077f0c2b30f57a
#
_entry.id   2efd89fa58b5381856077f0c2b30f57a
#
_cell.length_a   1.000
_cell.length_b   1.000
_cell.length_c   1.000
_cell.angle_alpha   90.00
_cell.angle_beta   90.00
_cell.angle_gamma   90.00
#
_symmetry.space_group_name_H-M   'P 1'
#
loop_
_entity.id
_entity.type
_entity.pdbx_description
1 polymer ?
#
loop_
_entity_poly.entity_id
_entity_poly.type
_entity_poly.pdbx_seq_one_letter_code
_entity_poly.pdbx_strand_id
1 'polypeptide(L)'
;MSDAESAERSVRRRRVLALMLLVPIVVATAAWALTYAPLFDAKHIRVEGAVSLRPDDVRWLAGVEPSTNVFHLQPDEVTARLLTDPWIASATVDKDLPDTVVLTVVERRPVGVIDAMGERSVLASDGTVLPAAAATQATLDSLPSVDAALGAPDQSQRTGAASLLRALDPVVAQRVTGITVGQDLSETLTLRDGVTVDAGMPGQESAKATALRAVLRWAAAGGHTLAAVDVSAPDAPSATLADGSTFTP
;
A
#
# COMPACT_ATOMS: atom_id res chain seq x y z
N MET A 1 4.88 83.43 -11.75
CA MET A 1 5.04 82.33 -12.75
C MET A 1 5.52 80.98 -12.14
N SER A 2 5.90 80.89 -10.83
CA SER A 2 6.46 79.73 -10.23
C SER A 2 5.44 78.68 -9.63
N ASP A 3 4.24 79.19 -9.26
CA ASP A 3 3.26 78.30 -8.56
C ASP A 3 2.47 77.37 -9.48
N ALA A 4 2.24 77.81 -10.75
CA ALA A 4 1.56 76.99 -11.75
C ALA A 4 2.42 75.78 -12.21
N GLU A 5 3.73 76.00 -12.41
CA GLU A 5 4.66 74.94 -12.79
C GLU A 5 4.87 73.87 -11.66
N SER A 6 4.81 74.32 -10.40
CA SER A 6 4.91 73.45 -9.24
C SER A 6 3.68 72.57 -9.08
N ALA A 7 2.49 73.08 -9.35
CA ALA A 7 1.23 72.34 -9.34
C ALA A 7 1.16 71.33 -10.47
N GLU A 8 1.58 71.63 -11.67
CA GLU A 8 1.63 70.69 -12.79
C GLU A 8 2.61 69.51 -12.54
N ARG A 9 3.78 69.83 -11.98
CA ARG A 9 4.78 68.76 -11.61
C ARG A 9 4.26 67.88 -10.52
N SER A 10 3.51 68.35 -9.54
CA SER A 10 2.92 67.55 -8.45
C SER A 10 1.80 66.66 -8.96
N VAL A 11 0.95 67.18 -9.87
CA VAL A 11 -0.11 66.32 -10.50
C VAL A 11 0.49 65.28 -11.42
N ARG A 12 1.53 65.62 -12.18
CA ARG A 12 2.23 64.61 -13.02
C ARG A 12 2.93 63.54 -12.19
N ARG A 13 3.59 63.90 -11.08
CA ARG A 13 4.19 62.95 -10.15
C ARG A 13 3.13 62.00 -9.51
N ARG A 14 1.98 62.53 -9.08
CA ARG A 14 0.89 61.72 -8.53
C ARG A 14 0.32 60.76 -9.58
N ARG A 15 0.16 61.18 -10.84
CA ARG A 15 -0.29 60.34 -11.95
C ARG A 15 0.72 59.25 -12.27
N VAL A 16 2.02 59.52 -12.28
CA VAL A 16 3.08 58.55 -12.51
C VAL A 16 3.15 57.54 -11.36
N LEU A 17 3.04 58.00 -10.11
CA LEU A 17 2.99 57.12 -8.95
C LEU A 17 1.73 56.22 -8.93
N ALA A 18 0.57 56.79 -9.30
CA ALA A 18 -0.68 56.06 -9.42
C ALA A 18 -0.59 54.96 -10.52
N LEU A 19 0.00 55.29 -11.68
CA LEU A 19 0.25 54.34 -12.75
C LEU A 19 1.26 53.28 -12.37
N MET A 20 2.34 53.64 -11.65
CA MET A 20 3.33 52.66 -11.15
C MET A 20 2.74 51.63 -10.16
N LEU A 21 1.68 52.03 -9.43
CA LEU A 21 0.98 51.13 -8.53
C LEU A 21 -0.16 50.38 -9.23
N LEU A 22 -0.87 51.03 -10.15
CA LEU A 22 -2.03 50.42 -10.83
C LEU A 22 -1.61 49.33 -11.82
N VAL A 23 -0.55 49.55 -12.60
CA VAL A 23 -0.09 48.63 -13.64
C VAL A 23 0.26 47.23 -13.05
N PRO A 24 1.08 47.12 -11.98
CA PRO A 24 1.37 45.81 -11.40
C PRO A 24 0.13 45.13 -10.81
N ILE A 25 -0.81 45.88 -10.24
CA ILE A 25 -2.08 45.31 -9.74
C ILE A 25 -2.91 44.76 -10.91
N VAL A 26 -3.04 45.48 -12.00
CA VAL A 26 -3.78 45.03 -13.19
C VAL A 26 -3.10 43.77 -13.79
N VAL A 27 -1.77 43.79 -13.89
CA VAL A 27 -1.01 42.63 -14.38
C VAL A 27 -1.18 41.43 -13.46
N ALA A 28 -1.10 41.62 -12.15
CA ALA A 28 -1.28 40.53 -11.17
C ALA A 28 -2.70 39.95 -11.21
N THR A 29 -3.73 40.81 -11.30
CA THR A 29 -5.12 40.36 -11.43
C THR A 29 -5.39 39.66 -12.76
N ALA A 30 -4.82 40.14 -13.86
CA ALA A 30 -4.92 39.46 -15.15
C ALA A 30 -4.20 38.09 -15.15
N ALA A 31 -3.00 38.04 -14.59
CA ALA A 31 -2.27 36.76 -14.42
C ALA A 31 -3.03 35.80 -13.55
N TRP A 32 -3.60 36.26 -12.43
CA TRP A 32 -4.43 35.43 -11.57
C TRP A 32 -5.69 34.94 -12.27
N ALA A 33 -6.39 35.78 -13.00
CA ALA A 33 -7.57 35.40 -13.78
C ALA A 33 -7.23 34.38 -14.87
N LEU A 34 -6.03 34.44 -15.44
CA LEU A 34 -5.56 33.50 -16.45
C LEU A 34 -5.44 32.06 -15.90
N THR A 35 -5.15 31.90 -14.60
CA THR A 35 -5.06 30.56 -13.98
C THR A 35 -6.40 29.84 -13.96
N TYR A 36 -7.51 30.53 -14.16
CA TYR A 36 -8.86 29.94 -14.30
C TYR A 36 -9.25 29.68 -15.77
N ALA A 37 -8.33 29.87 -16.70
CA ALA A 37 -8.62 29.60 -18.11
C ALA A 37 -8.81 28.11 -18.35
N PRO A 38 -9.67 27.69 -19.31
CA PRO A 38 -9.88 26.30 -19.69
C PRO A 38 -8.62 25.57 -20.19
N LEU A 39 -7.52 26.30 -20.36
CA LEU A 39 -6.20 25.75 -20.66
C LEU A 39 -5.70 24.82 -19.53
N PHE A 40 -6.09 25.10 -18.29
CA PHE A 40 -5.72 24.36 -17.09
C PHE A 40 -6.74 23.30 -16.65
N ASP A 41 -7.76 23.03 -17.46
CA ASP A 41 -8.70 21.94 -17.21
C ASP A 41 -8.00 20.60 -17.42
N ALA A 42 -8.21 19.65 -16.51
CA ALA A 42 -7.61 18.31 -16.55
C ALA A 42 -8.15 17.52 -17.74
N LYS A 43 -7.42 17.52 -18.86
CA LYS A 43 -7.77 16.71 -20.04
C LYS A 43 -7.22 15.29 -19.95
N HIS A 44 -6.11 15.13 -19.27
CA HIS A 44 -5.41 13.87 -19.14
C HIS A 44 -5.25 13.48 -17.67
N ILE A 45 -5.89 12.39 -17.26
CA ILE A 45 -5.75 11.83 -15.92
C ILE A 45 -5.09 10.47 -16.07
N ARG A 46 -3.82 10.36 -15.68
CA ARG A 46 -3.04 9.13 -15.71
C ARG A 46 -3.10 8.46 -14.34
N VAL A 47 -3.33 7.15 -14.34
CA VAL A 47 -3.24 6.33 -13.13
C VAL A 47 -2.07 5.37 -13.31
N GLU A 48 -1.14 5.40 -12.37
CA GLU A 48 0.04 4.57 -12.37
C GLU A 48 0.07 3.71 -11.11
N GLY A 49 0.62 2.48 -11.21
CA GLY A 49 0.78 1.56 -10.08
C GLY A 49 -0.46 0.76 -9.68
N ALA A 50 -1.61 0.98 -10.32
CA ALA A 50 -2.80 0.16 -10.12
C ALA A 50 -2.62 -1.21 -10.83
N VAL A 51 -2.76 -2.30 -10.06
CA VAL A 51 -2.61 -3.70 -10.53
C VAL A 51 -3.91 -4.48 -10.33
N SER A 52 -4.45 -4.45 -9.11
CA SER A 52 -5.70 -5.11 -8.72
C SER A 52 -6.89 -4.16 -8.83
N LEU A 53 -6.67 -2.88 -8.52
CA LEU A 53 -7.69 -1.84 -8.63
C LEU A 53 -7.86 -1.41 -10.09
N ARG A 54 -9.09 -1.15 -10.48
CA ARG A 54 -9.36 -0.61 -11.81
C ARG A 54 -8.97 0.87 -11.87
N PRO A 55 -8.26 1.30 -12.93
CA PRO A 55 -7.88 2.71 -13.06
C PRO A 55 -9.06 3.69 -12.98
N ASP A 56 -10.24 3.26 -13.44
CA ASP A 56 -11.45 4.10 -13.39
C ASP A 56 -11.96 4.28 -11.96
N ASP A 57 -11.86 3.25 -11.11
CA ASP A 57 -12.25 3.34 -9.70
C ASP A 57 -11.29 4.28 -8.94
N VAL A 58 -9.99 4.23 -9.25
CA VAL A 58 -9.00 5.15 -8.70
C VAL A 58 -9.28 6.59 -9.12
N ARG A 59 -9.64 6.84 -10.40
CA ARG A 59 -10.03 8.18 -10.88
C ARG A 59 -11.27 8.69 -10.17
N TRP A 60 -12.28 7.85 -10.04
CA TRP A 60 -13.51 8.19 -9.34
C TRP A 60 -13.25 8.56 -7.88
N LEU A 61 -12.45 7.74 -7.18
CA LEU A 61 -12.07 7.98 -5.78
C LEU A 61 -11.26 9.27 -5.61
N ALA A 62 -10.36 9.56 -6.55
CA ALA A 62 -9.60 10.79 -6.56
C ALA A 62 -10.50 12.04 -6.66
N GLY A 63 -11.70 11.90 -7.25
CA GLY A 63 -12.62 13.02 -7.48
C GLY A 63 -12.05 14.07 -8.43
N VAL A 64 -11.20 13.65 -9.37
CA VAL A 64 -10.64 14.51 -10.41
C VAL A 64 -11.44 14.29 -11.68
N GLU A 65 -12.16 15.32 -12.09
CA GLU A 65 -12.98 15.32 -13.30
C GLU A 65 -12.26 16.03 -14.46
N PRO A 66 -12.64 15.79 -15.72
CA PRO A 66 -12.05 16.48 -16.86
C PRO A 66 -12.17 18.01 -16.85
N SER A 67 -13.07 18.56 -16.02
CA SER A 67 -13.25 20.01 -15.82
C SER A 67 -12.49 20.55 -14.60
N THR A 68 -11.78 19.69 -13.86
CA THR A 68 -11.01 20.11 -12.69
C THR A 68 -9.83 20.97 -13.12
N ASN A 69 -9.70 22.17 -12.56
CA ASN A 69 -8.57 23.03 -12.84
C ASN A 69 -7.31 22.52 -12.17
N VAL A 70 -6.33 22.04 -12.98
CA VAL A 70 -5.08 21.44 -12.52
C VAL A 70 -4.23 22.40 -11.70
N PHE A 71 -4.26 23.71 -12.06
CA PHE A 71 -3.46 24.73 -11.37
C PHE A 71 -3.90 24.88 -9.91
N HIS A 72 -5.21 24.87 -9.66
CA HIS A 72 -5.82 25.02 -8.35
C HIS A 72 -6.08 23.70 -7.62
N LEU A 73 -5.84 22.54 -8.27
CA LEU A 73 -5.96 21.24 -7.62
C LEU A 73 -5.06 21.18 -6.39
N GLN A 74 -5.58 20.64 -5.29
CA GLN A 74 -4.83 20.42 -4.06
C GLN A 74 -4.42 18.93 -3.98
N PRO A 75 -3.13 18.61 -4.23
CA PRO A 75 -2.66 17.22 -4.25
C PRO A 75 -2.93 16.46 -2.93
N ASP A 76 -2.76 17.15 -1.80
CA ASP A 76 -2.94 16.55 -0.48
C ASP A 76 -4.39 16.11 -0.23
N GLU A 77 -5.38 16.86 -0.71
CA GLU A 77 -6.79 16.50 -0.59
C GLU A 77 -7.14 15.29 -1.46
N VAL A 78 -6.58 15.24 -2.68
CA VAL A 78 -6.77 14.09 -3.57
C VAL A 78 -6.10 12.85 -2.98
N THR A 79 -4.88 13.00 -2.48
CA THR A 79 -4.16 11.91 -1.78
C THR A 79 -4.95 11.41 -0.58
N ALA A 80 -5.51 12.29 0.24
CA ALA A 80 -6.32 11.90 1.38
C ALA A 80 -7.57 11.11 0.96
N ARG A 81 -8.23 11.49 -0.15
CA ARG A 81 -9.36 10.73 -0.70
C ARG A 81 -8.92 9.35 -1.18
N LEU A 82 -7.81 9.26 -1.92
CA LEU A 82 -7.27 7.97 -2.38
C LEU A 82 -6.95 7.02 -1.21
N LEU A 83 -6.41 7.54 -0.12
CA LEU A 83 -6.08 6.75 1.07
C LEU A 83 -7.30 6.29 1.89
N THR A 84 -8.52 6.70 1.52
CA THR A 84 -9.75 6.14 2.13
C THR A 84 -10.01 4.71 1.68
N ASP A 85 -9.46 4.28 0.54
CA ASP A 85 -9.54 2.90 0.10
C ASP A 85 -8.49 2.05 0.83
N PRO A 86 -8.91 1.01 1.58
CA PRO A 86 -7.98 0.14 2.30
C PRO A 86 -6.97 -0.58 1.40
N TRP A 87 -7.24 -0.74 0.11
CA TRP A 87 -6.32 -1.36 -0.84
C TRP A 87 -5.15 -0.47 -1.22
N ILE A 88 -5.23 0.83 -0.99
CA ILE A 88 -4.17 1.78 -1.31
C ILE A 88 -3.27 1.97 -0.07
N ALA A 89 -2.02 1.54 -0.17
CA ALA A 89 -1.01 1.71 0.88
C ALA A 89 -0.44 3.13 0.91
N SER A 90 -0.19 3.71 -0.27
CA SER A 90 0.25 5.09 -0.43
C SER A 90 -0.20 5.63 -1.78
N ALA A 91 -0.33 6.94 -1.87
CA ALA A 91 -0.66 7.63 -3.11
C ALA A 91 0.12 8.94 -3.20
N THR A 92 0.50 9.31 -4.41
CA THR A 92 1.03 10.63 -4.73
C THR A 92 0.26 11.21 -5.92
N VAL A 93 0.11 12.52 -5.92
CA VAL A 93 -0.62 13.25 -6.94
C VAL A 93 0.28 14.33 -7.49
N ASP A 94 0.66 14.19 -8.74
CA ASP A 94 1.52 15.14 -9.44
C ASP A 94 0.72 15.93 -10.47
N LYS A 95 1.04 17.22 -10.58
CA LYS A 95 0.46 18.13 -11.57
C LYS A 95 1.45 18.36 -12.69
N ASP A 96 1.15 17.86 -13.87
CA ASP A 96 1.92 18.08 -15.08
C ASP A 96 1.16 19.13 -15.93
N LEU A 97 1.49 20.38 -15.64
CA LEU A 97 0.83 21.52 -16.27
C LEU A 97 1.05 21.55 -17.79
N PRO A 98 0.08 22.01 -18.61
CA PRO A 98 -1.11 22.75 -18.16
C PRO A 98 -2.33 21.89 -17.79
N ASP A 99 -2.48 20.65 -18.26
CA ASP A 99 -3.76 19.95 -18.33
C ASP A 99 -3.69 18.47 -17.92
N THR A 100 -2.61 18.04 -17.27
CA THR A 100 -2.41 16.64 -16.89
C THR A 100 -2.31 16.47 -15.38
N VAL A 101 -3.00 15.44 -14.84
CA VAL A 101 -2.88 14.98 -13.46
C VAL A 101 -2.38 13.55 -13.47
N VAL A 102 -1.33 13.26 -12.71
CA VAL A 102 -0.76 11.92 -12.55
C VAL A 102 -1.09 11.43 -11.15
N LEU A 103 -1.84 10.33 -11.07
CA LEU A 103 -2.21 9.65 -9.82
C LEU A 103 -1.35 8.40 -9.71
N THR A 104 -0.33 8.42 -8.87
CA THR A 104 0.51 7.25 -8.61
C THR A 104 0.04 6.59 -7.32
N VAL A 105 -0.39 5.32 -7.40
CA VAL A 105 -0.85 4.55 -6.26
C VAL A 105 0.07 3.35 -6.01
N VAL A 106 0.25 3.01 -4.75
CA VAL A 106 0.89 1.76 -4.34
C VAL A 106 -0.16 0.94 -3.63
N GLU A 107 -0.49 -0.21 -4.21
CA GLU A 107 -1.47 -1.12 -3.62
C GLU A 107 -0.87 -1.93 -2.47
N ARG A 108 -1.70 -2.25 -1.48
CA ARG A 108 -1.34 -3.21 -0.44
C ARG A 108 -1.21 -4.60 -1.02
N ARG A 109 -0.14 -5.29 -0.61
CA ARG A 109 0.11 -6.65 -1.07
C ARG A 109 -0.68 -7.65 -0.22
N PRO A 110 -1.60 -8.43 -0.80
CA PRO A 110 -2.30 -9.49 -0.10
C PRO A 110 -1.35 -10.63 0.26
N VAL A 111 -1.47 -11.19 1.47
CA VAL A 111 -0.63 -12.29 1.96
C VAL A 111 -1.43 -13.45 2.54
N GLY A 112 -2.71 -13.26 2.87
CA GLY A 112 -3.55 -14.32 3.40
C GLY A 112 -5.03 -13.98 3.33
N VAL A 113 -5.89 -14.95 3.60
CA VAL A 113 -7.35 -14.81 3.68
C VAL A 113 -7.79 -15.14 5.09
N ILE A 114 -8.58 -14.27 5.68
CA ILE A 114 -9.25 -14.48 6.96
C ILE A 114 -10.71 -14.84 6.66
N ASP A 115 -11.17 -15.99 7.15
CA ASP A 115 -12.59 -16.34 7.12
C ASP A 115 -13.13 -16.29 8.55
N ALA A 116 -13.96 -15.30 8.80
CA ALA A 116 -14.59 -15.10 10.10
C ALA A 116 -16.10 -15.24 9.95
N MET A 117 -16.67 -16.34 10.46
CA MET A 117 -18.10 -16.64 10.42
C MET A 117 -18.71 -16.61 9.00
N GLY A 118 -17.93 -17.02 7.98
CA GLY A 118 -18.36 -17.01 6.57
C GLY A 118 -18.20 -15.67 5.86
N GLU A 119 -17.66 -14.65 6.54
CA GLU A 119 -17.24 -13.39 5.92
C GLU A 119 -15.75 -13.45 5.62
N ARG A 120 -15.42 -13.43 4.32
CA ARG A 120 -14.03 -13.42 3.87
C ARG A 120 -13.48 -12.01 3.81
N SER A 121 -12.29 -11.86 4.32
CA SER A 121 -11.46 -10.66 4.18
C SER A 121 -10.04 -11.05 3.80
N VAL A 122 -9.27 -10.10 3.31
CA VAL A 122 -7.88 -10.32 2.89
C VAL A 122 -6.95 -9.67 3.89
N LEU A 123 -5.91 -10.39 4.29
CA LEU A 123 -4.83 -9.84 5.12
C LEU A 123 -3.74 -9.30 4.20
N ALA A 124 -3.42 -8.03 4.36
CA ALA A 124 -2.29 -7.39 3.69
C ALA A 124 -0.99 -7.61 4.44
N SER A 125 0.13 -7.43 3.75
CA SER A 125 1.49 -7.63 4.28
C SER A 125 1.89 -6.68 5.43
N ASP A 126 1.11 -5.63 5.67
CA ASP A 126 1.24 -4.67 6.77
C ASP A 126 0.28 -4.97 7.94
N GLY A 127 -0.48 -6.07 7.89
CA GLY A 127 -1.46 -6.45 8.90
C GLY A 127 -2.84 -5.80 8.73
N THR A 128 -3.02 -4.98 7.71
CA THR A 128 -4.32 -4.34 7.40
C THR A 128 -5.29 -5.39 6.84
N VAL A 129 -6.56 -5.29 7.26
CA VAL A 129 -7.64 -6.12 6.72
C VAL A 129 -8.28 -5.39 5.54
N LEU A 130 -8.34 -6.06 4.40
CA LEU A 130 -8.88 -5.54 3.15
C LEU A 130 -10.21 -6.22 2.82
N PRO A 131 -11.17 -5.50 2.23
CA PRO A 131 -12.39 -6.10 1.72
C PRO A 131 -12.07 -7.12 0.61
N ALA A 132 -12.61 -8.36 0.72
CA ALA A 132 -12.38 -9.38 -0.29
C ALA A 132 -13.04 -9.06 -1.65
N ALA A 133 -14.04 -8.18 -1.68
CA ALA A 133 -14.79 -7.81 -2.88
C ALA A 133 -13.94 -7.20 -4.00
N ALA A 134 -12.80 -6.59 -3.66
CA ALA A 134 -11.87 -6.04 -4.66
C ALA A 134 -10.84 -7.07 -5.15
N ALA A 135 -10.71 -8.23 -4.49
CA ALA A 135 -9.82 -9.30 -4.93
C ALA A 135 -10.54 -10.24 -5.92
N THR A 136 -9.78 -10.76 -6.88
CA THR A 136 -10.32 -11.81 -7.74
C THR A 136 -10.42 -13.13 -7.00
N GLN A 137 -11.38 -14.00 -7.40
CA GLN A 137 -11.50 -15.34 -6.80
C GLN A 137 -10.20 -16.13 -6.91
N ALA A 138 -9.50 -16.04 -8.05
CA ALA A 138 -8.22 -16.70 -8.24
C ALA A 138 -7.14 -16.23 -7.24
N THR A 139 -7.14 -14.94 -6.91
CA THR A 139 -6.26 -14.40 -5.86
C THR A 139 -6.61 -14.98 -4.50
N LEU A 140 -7.90 -14.98 -4.13
CA LEU A 140 -8.36 -15.53 -2.84
C LEU A 140 -8.00 -17.01 -2.69
N ASP A 141 -8.18 -17.81 -3.75
CA ASP A 141 -7.91 -19.25 -3.74
C ASP A 141 -6.38 -19.56 -3.72
N SER A 142 -5.54 -18.61 -4.09
CA SER A 142 -4.08 -18.77 -4.08
C SER A 142 -3.42 -18.39 -2.76
N LEU A 143 -4.13 -17.64 -1.91
CA LEU A 143 -3.61 -17.17 -0.63
C LEU A 143 -3.85 -18.20 0.48
N PRO A 144 -2.91 -18.31 1.46
CA PRO A 144 -3.12 -19.15 2.63
C PRO A 144 -4.24 -18.63 3.52
N SER A 145 -4.94 -19.53 4.22
CA SER A 145 -5.85 -19.13 5.31
C SER A 145 -5.06 -18.56 6.49
N VAL A 146 -5.67 -17.60 7.17
CA VAL A 146 -5.13 -17.01 8.41
C VAL A 146 -6.16 -17.19 9.49
N ASP A 147 -5.90 -18.14 10.39
CA ASP A 147 -6.82 -18.57 11.42
C ASP A 147 -6.26 -18.23 12.80
N ALA A 148 -7.13 -17.92 13.74
CA ALA A 148 -6.77 -17.88 15.15
C ALA A 148 -7.23 -19.19 15.83
N ALA A 149 -6.52 -19.63 16.86
CA ALA A 149 -6.92 -20.78 17.64
C ALA A 149 -8.33 -20.65 18.27
N LEU A 150 -8.76 -19.40 18.50
CA LEU A 150 -10.12 -19.07 18.96
C LEU A 150 -10.64 -17.83 18.26
N GLY A 151 -11.75 -17.96 17.54
CA GLY A 151 -12.44 -16.85 16.89
C GLY A 151 -11.69 -16.22 15.71
N ALA A 152 -11.95 -14.95 15.43
CA ALA A 152 -11.23 -14.21 14.41
C ALA A 152 -9.89 -13.69 14.97
N PRO A 153 -8.81 -13.65 14.16
CA PRO A 153 -7.52 -13.15 14.61
C PRO A 153 -7.59 -11.66 14.98
N ASP A 154 -7.07 -11.32 16.15
CA ASP A 154 -6.93 -9.94 16.62
C ASP A 154 -5.83 -9.18 15.86
N GLN A 155 -5.61 -7.89 16.20
CA GLN A 155 -4.63 -7.06 15.52
C GLN A 155 -3.20 -7.60 15.70
N SER A 156 -2.82 -8.08 16.87
CA SER A 156 -1.48 -8.60 17.16
C SER A 156 -1.21 -9.89 16.37
N GLN A 157 -2.20 -10.79 16.37
CA GLN A 157 -2.17 -12.04 15.62
C GLN A 157 -2.07 -11.79 14.10
N ARG A 158 -2.86 -10.84 13.56
CA ARG A 158 -2.77 -10.47 12.14
C ARG A 158 -1.41 -9.88 11.78
N THR A 159 -0.85 -9.03 12.64
CA THR A 159 0.44 -8.39 12.38
C THR A 159 1.57 -9.42 12.40
N GLY A 160 1.56 -10.37 13.34
CA GLY A 160 2.51 -11.48 13.39
C GLY A 160 2.42 -12.34 12.13
N ALA A 161 1.23 -12.88 11.85
CA ALA A 161 1.00 -13.70 10.66
C ALA A 161 1.41 -13.01 9.35
N ALA A 162 1.06 -11.72 9.18
CA ALA A 162 1.46 -10.95 8.01
C ALA A 162 2.97 -10.80 7.89
N SER A 163 3.66 -10.59 9.02
CA SER A 163 5.11 -10.43 9.06
C SER A 163 5.83 -11.72 8.69
N LEU A 164 5.37 -12.86 9.21
CA LEU A 164 5.93 -14.16 8.87
C LEU A 164 5.66 -14.52 7.40
N LEU A 165 4.41 -14.41 6.94
CA LEU A 165 4.05 -14.71 5.54
C LEU A 165 4.81 -13.83 4.54
N ARG A 166 5.03 -12.56 4.86
CA ARG A 166 5.83 -11.64 4.05
C ARG A 166 7.30 -12.03 3.97
N ALA A 167 7.86 -12.60 5.05
CA ALA A 167 9.26 -12.99 5.12
C ALA A 167 9.57 -14.29 4.35
N LEU A 168 8.55 -15.11 4.05
CA LEU A 168 8.73 -16.35 3.33
C LEU A 168 9.27 -16.15 1.92
N ASP A 169 10.20 -17.00 1.53
CA ASP A 169 10.64 -17.13 0.13
C ASP A 169 9.43 -17.48 -0.78
N PRO A 170 9.32 -16.95 -1.99
CA PRO A 170 8.19 -17.22 -2.89
C PRO A 170 7.92 -18.71 -3.14
N VAL A 171 8.97 -19.55 -3.18
CA VAL A 171 8.84 -21.00 -3.36
C VAL A 171 8.20 -21.66 -2.13
N VAL A 172 8.59 -21.23 -0.94
CA VAL A 172 8.01 -21.70 0.32
C VAL A 172 6.60 -21.16 0.49
N ALA A 173 6.38 -19.88 0.21
CA ALA A 173 5.07 -19.24 0.32
C ALA A 173 3.99 -19.94 -0.52
N GLN A 174 4.33 -20.40 -1.73
CA GLN A 174 3.40 -21.17 -2.59
C GLN A 174 3.01 -22.54 -2.01
N ARG A 175 3.77 -23.08 -1.06
CA ARG A 175 3.46 -24.34 -0.38
C ARG A 175 2.62 -24.16 0.87
N VAL A 176 2.56 -22.94 1.43
CA VAL A 176 1.75 -22.66 2.62
C VAL A 176 0.27 -22.64 2.23
N THR A 177 -0.53 -23.42 2.93
CA THR A 177 -1.99 -23.46 2.78
C THR A 177 -2.70 -22.72 3.88
N GLY A 178 -2.06 -22.57 5.04
CA GLY A 178 -2.64 -21.83 6.16
C GLY A 178 -1.61 -21.50 7.24
N ILE A 179 -1.97 -20.54 8.06
CA ILE A 179 -1.29 -20.17 9.30
C ILE A 179 -2.32 -20.09 10.41
N THR A 180 -2.04 -20.76 11.53
CA THR A 180 -2.84 -20.67 12.75
C THR A 180 -2.05 -19.95 13.82
N VAL A 181 -2.65 -18.93 14.43
CA VAL A 181 -2.01 -18.14 15.50
C VAL A 181 -2.68 -18.48 16.84
N GLY A 182 -1.88 -18.90 17.79
CA GLY A 182 -2.29 -19.21 19.16
C GLY A 182 -2.70 -17.95 19.94
N GLN A 183 -3.30 -18.14 21.11
CA GLN A 183 -3.60 -17.04 22.04
C GLN A 183 -2.35 -16.43 22.66
N ASP A 184 -1.28 -17.21 22.74
CA ASP A 184 0.05 -16.80 23.15
C ASP A 184 0.88 -16.17 22.02
N LEU A 185 0.24 -15.94 20.86
CA LEU A 185 0.85 -15.47 19.62
C LEU A 185 1.79 -16.48 18.95
N SER A 186 1.82 -17.76 19.38
CA SER A 186 2.56 -18.79 18.67
C SER A 186 2.00 -19.02 17.27
N GLU A 187 2.86 -19.14 16.28
CA GLU A 187 2.51 -19.24 14.87
C GLU A 187 2.84 -20.62 14.33
N THR A 188 1.87 -21.29 13.75
CA THR A 188 2.01 -22.59 13.11
C THR A 188 1.57 -22.51 11.66
N LEU A 189 2.49 -22.82 10.72
CA LEU A 189 2.17 -22.91 9.30
C LEU A 189 1.78 -24.34 8.93
N THR A 190 0.84 -24.46 8.00
CA THR A 190 0.49 -25.73 7.36
C THR A 190 0.92 -25.68 5.90
N LEU A 191 1.70 -26.66 5.46
CA LEU A 191 2.11 -26.77 4.08
C LEU A 191 1.16 -27.69 3.29
N ARG A 192 1.17 -27.56 1.97
CA ARG A 192 0.29 -28.28 1.03
C ARG A 192 0.42 -29.82 1.14
N ASP A 193 1.58 -30.32 1.52
CA ASP A 193 1.86 -31.76 1.74
C ASP A 193 1.52 -32.24 3.15
N GLY A 194 0.86 -31.40 3.95
CA GLY A 194 0.43 -31.72 5.31
C GLY A 194 1.50 -31.52 6.37
N VAL A 195 2.71 -31.07 6.00
CA VAL A 195 3.76 -30.73 6.96
C VAL A 195 3.35 -29.55 7.80
N THR A 196 3.47 -29.68 9.13
CA THR A 196 3.27 -28.58 10.06
C THR A 196 4.60 -27.90 10.39
N VAL A 197 4.61 -26.57 10.45
CA VAL A 197 5.80 -25.78 10.78
C VAL A 197 5.51 -24.94 12.00
N ASP A 198 6.17 -25.23 13.10
CA ASP A 198 6.15 -24.39 14.29
C ASP A 198 7.15 -23.24 14.12
N ALA A 199 6.63 -22.03 14.01
CA ALA A 199 7.42 -20.81 13.94
C ALA A 199 7.54 -20.11 15.31
N GLY A 200 6.84 -20.61 16.33
CA GLY A 200 6.85 -20.02 17.67
C GLY A 200 6.29 -18.60 17.70
N MET A 201 6.69 -17.81 18.68
CA MET A 201 6.21 -16.42 18.84
C MET A 201 6.77 -15.50 17.74
N PRO A 202 6.06 -14.40 17.39
CA PRO A 202 6.56 -13.40 16.44
C PRO A 202 7.95 -12.88 16.79
N GLY A 203 8.75 -12.64 15.78
CA GLY A 203 10.14 -12.15 15.88
C GLY A 203 11.10 -13.00 15.07
N GLN A 204 12.12 -12.35 14.53
CA GLN A 204 13.15 -13.00 13.69
C GLN A 204 12.60 -13.69 12.41
N GLU A 205 11.51 -13.20 11.84
CA GLU A 205 10.77 -13.83 10.74
C GLU A 205 11.69 -14.16 9.54
N SER A 206 12.60 -13.25 9.20
CA SER A 206 13.58 -13.49 8.12
C SER A 206 14.55 -14.65 8.42
N ALA A 207 14.95 -14.80 9.68
CA ALA A 207 15.81 -15.92 10.11
C ALA A 207 15.01 -17.23 10.10
N LYS A 208 13.77 -17.24 10.63
CA LYS A 208 12.87 -18.38 10.60
C LYS A 208 12.56 -18.83 9.17
N ALA A 209 12.26 -17.90 8.28
CA ALA A 209 12.02 -18.19 6.86
C ALA A 209 13.27 -18.79 6.19
N THR A 210 14.47 -18.32 6.54
CA THR A 210 15.72 -18.85 6.03
C THR A 210 15.98 -20.26 6.56
N ALA A 211 15.76 -20.51 7.85
CA ALA A 211 15.88 -21.81 8.46
C ALA A 211 14.89 -22.80 7.86
N LEU A 212 13.62 -22.43 7.72
CA LEU A 212 12.60 -23.25 7.06
C LEU A 212 13.01 -23.64 5.65
N ARG A 213 13.46 -22.68 4.85
CA ARG A 213 13.95 -22.96 3.50
C ARG A 213 15.13 -23.92 3.48
N ALA A 214 16.06 -23.81 4.44
CA ALA A 214 17.21 -24.69 4.55
C ALA A 214 16.78 -26.14 4.87
N VAL A 215 15.88 -26.33 5.86
CA VAL A 215 15.32 -27.64 6.22
C VAL A 215 14.58 -28.27 5.05
N LEU A 216 13.72 -27.52 4.37
CA LEU A 216 12.96 -28.03 3.22
C LEU A 216 13.87 -28.44 2.05
N ARG A 217 14.96 -27.69 1.80
CA ARG A 217 15.97 -28.07 0.80
C ARG A 217 16.75 -29.31 1.17
N TRP A 218 17.16 -29.43 2.44
CA TRP A 218 17.81 -30.62 2.97
C TRP A 218 16.94 -31.85 2.80
N ALA A 219 15.66 -31.74 3.19
CA ALA A 219 14.72 -32.86 3.05
C ALA A 219 14.54 -33.27 1.58
N ALA A 220 14.38 -32.28 0.69
CA ALA A 220 14.25 -32.57 -0.74
C ALA A 220 15.49 -33.24 -1.33
N ALA A 221 16.70 -32.76 -0.96
CA ALA A 221 17.97 -33.33 -1.44
C ALA A 221 18.21 -34.76 -0.94
N GLY A 222 17.78 -35.09 0.32
CA GLY A 222 17.92 -36.40 0.92
C GLY A 222 16.75 -37.35 0.63
N GLY A 223 15.70 -36.90 -0.04
CA GLY A 223 14.47 -37.69 -0.26
C GLY A 223 13.71 -37.99 1.04
N HIS A 224 13.87 -37.16 2.06
CA HIS A 224 13.21 -37.32 3.35
C HIS A 224 11.78 -36.80 3.31
N THR A 225 10.84 -37.57 3.84
CA THR A 225 9.45 -37.13 4.02
C THR A 225 9.31 -36.51 5.41
N LEU A 226 8.96 -35.21 5.44
CA LEU A 226 8.76 -34.47 6.67
C LEU A 226 7.35 -34.67 7.23
N ALA A 227 7.21 -34.75 8.56
CA ALA A 227 5.94 -34.63 9.27
C ALA A 227 5.79 -33.26 9.92
N ALA A 228 6.85 -32.76 10.57
CA ALA A 228 6.86 -31.45 11.20
C ALA A 228 8.24 -30.80 11.10
N VAL A 229 8.26 -29.47 11.18
CA VAL A 229 9.48 -28.65 11.24
C VAL A 229 9.31 -27.66 12.39
N ASP A 230 10.33 -27.47 13.18
CA ASP A 230 10.38 -26.43 14.22
C ASP A 230 11.47 -25.41 13.84
N VAL A 231 11.06 -24.17 13.64
CA VAL A 231 11.93 -23.02 13.38
C VAL A 231 11.71 -21.90 14.40
N SER A 232 11.09 -22.22 15.55
CA SER A 232 10.89 -21.28 16.66
C SER A 232 12.21 -20.70 17.16
N ALA A 233 13.28 -21.54 17.10
CA ALA A 233 14.67 -21.15 17.30
C ALA A 233 15.42 -21.24 15.96
N PRO A 234 15.51 -20.18 15.15
CA PRO A 234 16.05 -20.26 13.79
C PRO A 234 17.54 -20.66 13.71
N ASP A 235 18.29 -20.49 14.79
CA ASP A 235 19.70 -20.90 14.89
C ASP A 235 19.86 -22.42 15.16
N ALA A 236 18.81 -23.09 15.59
CA ALA A 236 18.80 -24.54 15.88
C ALA A 236 17.47 -25.18 15.40
N PRO A 237 17.17 -25.11 14.09
CA PRO A 237 15.94 -25.67 13.57
C PRO A 237 15.94 -27.19 13.72
N SER A 238 14.76 -27.78 13.87
CA SER A 238 14.63 -29.24 13.90
C SER A 238 13.56 -29.72 12.92
N ALA A 239 13.68 -30.99 12.51
CA ALA A 239 12.74 -31.62 11.61
C ALA A 239 12.35 -33.01 12.17
N THR A 240 11.06 -33.29 12.16
CA THR A 240 10.51 -34.61 12.44
C THR A 240 10.13 -35.25 11.12
N LEU A 241 10.68 -36.44 10.86
CA LEU A 241 10.39 -37.21 9.66
C LEU A 241 9.09 -38.02 9.83
N ALA A 242 8.53 -38.49 8.73
CA ALA A 242 7.30 -39.29 8.74
C ALA A 242 7.42 -40.62 9.50
N ASP A 243 8.64 -41.11 9.67
CA ASP A 243 8.94 -42.32 10.48
C ASP A 243 9.06 -42.02 12.00
N GLY A 244 8.90 -40.79 12.41
CA GLY A 244 9.00 -40.32 13.78
C GLY A 244 10.42 -39.99 14.25
N SER A 245 11.43 -40.13 13.42
CA SER A 245 12.79 -39.71 13.75
C SER A 245 12.95 -38.20 13.72
N THR A 246 13.75 -37.66 14.64
CA THR A 246 14.02 -36.19 14.70
C THR A 246 15.44 -35.91 14.26
N PHE A 247 15.61 -34.86 13.47
CA PHE A 247 16.89 -34.42 12.96
C PHE A 247 17.06 -32.92 13.22
N THR A 248 18.27 -32.51 13.57
CA THR A 248 18.69 -31.11 13.66
C THR A 248 19.76 -30.89 12.59
N PRO A 249 19.46 -30.18 11.48
CA PRO A 249 20.37 -29.98 10.37
C PRO A 249 21.54 -29.06 10.69
#